data_86649a0375bc49d999a88013035254ad
#
_entry.id   86649a0375bc49d999a88013035254ad
#
_cell.length_a   1.000
_cell.length_b   1.000
_cell.length_c   1.000
_cell.angle_alpha   90.00
_cell.angle_beta   90.00
_cell.angle_gamma   90.00
#
_symmetry.space_group_name_H-M   'P 1'
#
loop_
_entity.id
_entity.type
_entity.pdbx_description
1 polymer ?
#
loop_
_entity_poly.entity_id
_entity_poly.type
_entity_poly.pdbx_seq_one_letter_code
_entity_poly.pdbx_strand_id
1 'polypeptide(L)'
;MTDQLINPGIQLGANQLPYDIPIHPQLVHLTLGLFIIAIIFDVIATLFPLERPIFKFLALPALRSGLFEVGWYNLLAASVVTVFTVTAGFFELMLAAPPPNLKSTWGLSADQTMLLHGLGGILLLGAIVNMAVWRGLQRYRWRKAFAREVQWSYLLVGAVMLGLLYLHGTLGAQLGDEFGIHNTAANLLRQGQSLNELPK
;
A
#
# COMPACT_ATOMS: atom_id res chain seq x y z
N MET A 1 -5.21 33.33 -5.97
CA MET A 1 -5.05 33.29 -7.45
C MET A 1 -4.68 31.88 -7.94
N THR A 2 -4.56 30.92 -7.06
CA THR A 2 -4.27 29.49 -7.34
C THR A 2 -5.54 28.62 -7.53
N ASP A 3 -6.71 29.10 -7.09
CA ASP A 3 -7.95 28.30 -7.12
C ASP A 3 -8.64 28.20 -8.48
N GLN A 4 -8.21 29.00 -9.45
CA GLN A 4 -8.82 29.00 -10.80
C GLN A 4 -8.13 28.06 -11.81
N LEU A 5 -7.01 27.46 -11.46
CA LEU A 5 -6.29 26.53 -12.34
C LEU A 5 -6.70 25.06 -12.14
N ILE A 6 -7.41 24.75 -11.06
CA ILE A 6 -7.92 23.41 -10.78
C ILE A 6 -9.41 23.38 -11.17
N ASN A 7 -9.67 23.30 -12.45
CA ASN A 7 -10.88 22.79 -13.08
C ASN A 7 -12.23 23.46 -12.68
N PRO A 8 -12.77 24.39 -13.49
CA PRO A 8 -14.06 25.07 -13.21
C PRO A 8 -15.30 24.17 -13.35
N GLY A 9 -15.17 22.85 -13.35
CA GLY A 9 -16.28 21.91 -13.57
C GLY A 9 -16.33 20.69 -12.66
N ILE A 10 -15.35 20.44 -11.81
CA ILE A 10 -15.40 19.29 -10.90
C ILE A 10 -16.07 19.71 -9.59
N GLN A 11 -17.28 19.19 -9.33
CA GLN A 11 -17.92 19.31 -8.02
C GLN A 11 -17.23 18.34 -7.05
N LEU A 12 -16.65 18.89 -5.97
CA LEU A 12 -16.06 18.09 -4.92
C LEU A 12 -17.13 17.72 -3.89
N GLY A 13 -17.12 16.44 -3.46
CA GLY A 13 -17.96 15.94 -2.37
C GLY A 13 -17.49 16.45 -0.99
N ALA A 14 -18.20 16.02 0.06
CA ALA A 14 -17.87 16.37 1.45
C ALA A 14 -16.50 15.85 1.90
N ASN A 15 -15.93 14.86 1.21
CA ASN A 15 -14.56 14.38 1.38
C ASN A 15 -13.53 15.16 0.59
N GLN A 16 -13.90 16.25 -0.07
CA GLN A 16 -13.05 17.05 -0.97
C GLN A 16 -12.53 16.29 -2.19
N LEU A 17 -13.17 15.19 -2.57
CA LEU A 17 -12.87 14.41 -3.76
C LEU A 17 -14.05 14.46 -4.76
N PRO A 18 -13.79 14.22 -6.07
CA PRO A 18 -14.85 14.13 -7.07
C PRO A 18 -15.63 12.81 -7.04
N TYR A 19 -15.40 11.98 -6.02
CA TYR A 19 -16.04 10.68 -5.78
C TYR A 19 -16.21 10.43 -4.27
N ASP A 20 -17.21 9.63 -3.91
CA ASP A 20 -17.62 9.46 -2.50
C ASP A 20 -16.62 8.65 -1.66
N ILE A 21 -15.93 7.70 -2.29
CA ILE A 21 -15.03 6.78 -1.58
C ILE A 21 -13.60 6.98 -2.08
N PRO A 22 -12.64 7.36 -1.22
CA PRO A 22 -11.24 7.51 -1.61
C PRO A 22 -10.68 6.24 -2.25
N ILE A 23 -10.09 6.36 -3.43
CA ILE A 23 -9.57 5.22 -4.22
C ILE A 23 -8.20 4.79 -3.69
N HIS A 24 -7.35 5.75 -3.32
CA HIS A 24 -5.99 5.48 -2.85
C HIS A 24 -5.95 4.50 -1.67
N PRO A 25 -6.72 4.66 -0.57
CA PRO A 25 -6.67 3.71 0.54
C PRO A 25 -7.05 2.28 0.15
N GLN A 26 -8.00 2.13 -0.77
CA GLN A 26 -8.40 0.80 -1.26
C GLN A 26 -7.28 0.12 -2.02
N LEU A 27 -6.60 0.86 -2.92
CA LEU A 27 -5.44 0.36 -3.66
C LEU A 27 -4.27 0.06 -2.73
N VAL A 28 -4.08 0.85 -1.65
CA VAL A 28 -3.07 0.56 -0.61
C VAL A 28 -3.34 -0.81 0.03
N HIS A 29 -4.57 -1.09 0.45
CA HIS A 29 -4.91 -2.39 1.05
C HIS A 29 -4.66 -3.56 0.08
N LEU A 30 -4.99 -3.38 -1.20
CA LEU A 30 -4.73 -4.39 -2.22
C LEU A 30 -3.22 -4.60 -2.42
N THR A 31 -2.44 -3.52 -2.54
CA THR A 31 -0.97 -3.59 -2.66
C THR A 31 -0.35 -4.32 -1.47
N LEU A 32 -0.74 -3.94 -0.24
CA LEU A 32 -0.25 -4.55 0.99
C LEU A 32 -0.60 -6.04 1.05
N GLY A 33 -1.85 -6.40 0.78
CA GLY A 33 -2.31 -7.78 0.79
C GLY A 33 -1.51 -8.66 -0.18
N LEU A 34 -1.34 -8.20 -1.42
CA LEU A 34 -0.58 -8.91 -2.44
C LEU A 34 0.90 -9.06 -2.07
N PHE A 35 1.53 -7.99 -1.55
CA PHE A 35 2.94 -8.02 -1.15
C PHE A 35 3.16 -8.95 0.05
N ILE A 36 2.31 -8.87 1.07
CA ILE A 36 2.36 -9.75 2.26
C ILE A 36 2.24 -11.21 1.83
N ILE A 37 1.24 -11.53 1.00
CA ILE A 37 1.03 -12.88 0.49
C ILE A 37 2.27 -13.36 -0.29
N ALA A 38 2.85 -12.51 -1.14
CA ALA A 38 4.04 -12.84 -1.91
C ALA A 38 5.20 -13.27 -1.00
N ILE A 39 5.51 -12.48 0.03
CA ILE A 39 6.62 -12.77 0.96
C ILE A 39 6.31 -14.00 1.82
N ILE A 40 5.10 -14.13 2.34
CA ILE A 40 4.71 -15.30 3.14
C ILE A 40 4.87 -16.60 2.34
N PHE A 41 4.39 -16.65 1.10
CA PHE A 41 4.50 -17.84 0.26
C PHE A 41 5.94 -18.16 -0.13
N ASP A 42 6.77 -17.14 -0.38
CA ASP A 42 8.20 -17.34 -0.64
C ASP A 42 8.94 -17.85 0.61
N VAL A 43 8.59 -17.38 1.82
CA VAL A 43 9.11 -17.89 3.10
C VAL A 43 8.70 -19.35 3.30
N ILE A 44 7.40 -19.66 3.20
CA ILE A 44 6.88 -21.02 3.34
C ILE A 44 7.59 -21.96 2.36
N ALA A 45 7.67 -21.58 1.07
CA ALA A 45 8.34 -22.40 0.07
C ALA A 45 9.84 -22.59 0.34
N THR A 46 10.50 -21.60 0.96
CA THR A 46 11.93 -21.70 1.31
C THR A 46 12.14 -22.62 2.51
N LEU A 47 11.24 -22.59 3.50
CA LEU A 47 11.26 -23.46 4.67
C LEU A 47 10.74 -24.88 4.41
N PHE A 48 10.20 -25.14 3.19
CA PHE A 48 9.78 -26.48 2.79
C PHE A 48 10.97 -27.48 2.89
N PRO A 49 10.84 -28.63 3.55
CA PRO A 49 9.59 -29.32 3.92
C PRO A 49 9.15 -29.18 5.38
N LEU A 50 9.63 -28.21 6.18
CA LEU A 50 9.34 -28.09 7.60
C LEU A 50 7.84 -27.93 7.88
N GLU A 51 7.13 -27.22 7.00
CA GLU A 51 5.67 -27.01 7.07
C GLU A 51 4.83 -28.16 6.48
N ARG A 52 5.48 -29.15 5.84
CA ARG A 52 4.79 -30.29 5.23
C ARG A 52 3.79 -31.02 6.12
N PRO A 53 4.05 -31.22 7.43
CA PRO A 53 3.06 -31.80 8.33
C PRO A 53 1.78 -30.96 8.45
N ILE A 54 1.89 -29.63 8.43
CA ILE A 54 0.77 -28.70 8.51
C ILE A 54 -0.10 -28.82 7.25
N PHE A 55 0.50 -28.81 6.06
CA PHE A 55 -0.22 -28.97 4.80
C PHE A 55 -0.90 -30.34 4.71
N LYS A 56 -0.24 -31.40 5.21
CA LYS A 56 -0.84 -32.74 5.28
C LYS A 56 -2.05 -32.76 6.22
N PHE A 57 -1.94 -32.12 7.38
CA PHE A 57 -3.05 -32.01 8.34
C PHE A 57 -4.24 -31.25 7.75
N LEU A 58 -3.99 -30.19 6.98
CA LEU A 58 -5.01 -29.37 6.32
C LEU A 58 -5.52 -30.00 5.01
N ALA A 59 -5.05 -31.21 4.66
CA ALA A 59 -5.37 -31.88 3.39
C ALA A 59 -5.09 -31.03 2.13
N LEU A 60 -4.10 -30.12 2.20
CA LEU A 60 -3.71 -29.26 1.11
C LEU A 60 -2.59 -29.91 0.27
N PRO A 61 -2.80 -30.12 -1.05
CA PRO A 61 -1.76 -30.61 -1.94
C PRO A 61 -0.78 -29.48 -2.24
N ALA A 62 0.22 -29.28 -1.37
CA ALA A 62 1.23 -28.26 -1.56
C ALA A 62 2.49 -28.85 -2.22
N LEU A 63 2.85 -28.28 -3.35
CA LEU A 63 4.13 -28.50 -4.01
C LEU A 63 4.99 -27.26 -3.81
N ARG A 64 6.25 -27.44 -3.40
CA ARG A 64 7.20 -26.35 -3.16
C ARG A 64 7.28 -25.37 -4.34
N SER A 65 7.32 -25.87 -5.57
CA SER A 65 7.33 -25.04 -6.76
C SER A 65 6.04 -24.22 -6.91
N GLY A 66 4.89 -24.79 -6.57
CA GLY A 66 3.60 -24.09 -6.61
C GLY A 66 3.55 -22.93 -5.61
N LEU A 67 4.12 -23.11 -4.41
CA LEU A 67 4.20 -22.04 -3.41
C LEU A 67 5.04 -20.87 -3.94
N PHE A 68 6.20 -21.11 -4.57
CA PHE A 68 6.98 -20.07 -5.23
C PHE A 68 6.25 -19.40 -6.40
N GLU A 69 5.35 -20.10 -7.11
CA GLU A 69 4.50 -19.49 -8.13
C GLU A 69 3.51 -18.50 -7.53
N VAL A 70 2.86 -18.86 -6.43
CA VAL A 70 1.95 -17.95 -5.72
C VAL A 70 2.69 -16.70 -5.28
N GLY A 71 3.88 -16.84 -4.67
CA GLY A 71 4.73 -15.72 -4.29
C GLY A 71 5.07 -14.82 -5.48
N TRP A 72 5.47 -15.41 -6.59
CA TRP A 72 5.83 -14.68 -7.81
C TRP A 72 4.69 -13.87 -8.41
N TYR A 73 3.53 -14.50 -8.62
CA TYR A 73 2.39 -13.81 -9.24
C TYR A 73 1.81 -12.72 -8.35
N ASN A 74 1.79 -12.93 -7.03
CA ASN A 74 1.35 -11.89 -6.10
C ASN A 74 2.33 -10.70 -6.07
N LEU A 75 3.64 -10.93 -6.14
CA LEU A 75 4.62 -9.84 -6.23
C LEU A 75 4.49 -9.04 -7.53
N LEU A 76 4.28 -9.72 -8.67
CA LEU A 76 4.01 -9.04 -9.94
C LEU A 76 2.74 -8.19 -9.86
N ALA A 77 1.65 -8.76 -9.34
CA ALA A 77 0.40 -8.04 -9.16
C ALA A 77 0.59 -6.84 -8.21
N ALA A 78 1.29 -7.01 -7.08
CA ALA A 78 1.63 -5.92 -6.16
C ALA A 78 2.40 -4.81 -6.88
N SER A 79 3.41 -5.15 -7.70
CA SER A 79 4.20 -4.14 -8.42
C SER A 79 3.37 -3.33 -9.42
N VAL A 80 2.42 -3.96 -10.11
CA VAL A 80 1.50 -3.28 -11.03
C VAL A 80 0.51 -2.40 -10.25
N VAL A 81 -0.13 -2.96 -9.23
CA VAL A 81 -1.13 -2.22 -8.43
C VAL A 81 -0.49 -1.03 -7.72
N THR A 82 0.76 -1.14 -7.26
CA THR A 82 1.47 -0.03 -6.59
C THR A 82 1.60 1.20 -7.50
N VAL A 83 1.75 1.04 -8.82
CA VAL A 83 1.78 2.18 -9.76
C VAL A 83 0.45 2.95 -9.69
N PHE A 84 -0.67 2.24 -9.74
CA PHE A 84 -2.00 2.87 -9.63
C PHE A 84 -2.23 3.46 -8.25
N THR A 85 -1.75 2.78 -7.19
CA THR A 85 -1.84 3.25 -5.80
C THR A 85 -1.14 4.60 -5.64
N VAL A 86 0.10 4.72 -6.11
CA VAL A 86 0.88 5.96 -6.00
C VAL A 86 0.25 7.06 -6.87
N THR A 87 -0.21 6.73 -8.07
CA THR A 87 -0.88 7.68 -8.96
C THR A 87 -2.16 8.24 -8.33
N ALA A 88 -3.02 7.37 -7.79
CA ALA A 88 -4.23 7.78 -7.09
C ALA A 88 -3.90 8.62 -5.83
N GLY A 89 -2.86 8.23 -5.07
CA GLY A 89 -2.42 8.96 -3.89
C GLY A 89 -1.95 10.38 -4.23
N PHE A 90 -1.19 10.57 -5.29
CA PHE A 90 -0.79 11.91 -5.74
C PHE A 90 -1.99 12.74 -6.21
N PHE A 91 -2.93 12.13 -6.92
CA PHE A 91 -4.14 12.83 -7.34
C PHE A 91 -4.95 13.32 -6.12
N GLU A 92 -5.19 12.44 -5.14
CA GLU A 92 -5.90 12.79 -3.91
C GLU A 92 -5.11 13.82 -3.08
N LEU A 93 -3.77 13.69 -3.01
CA LEU A 93 -2.90 14.64 -2.33
C LEU A 93 -2.98 16.07 -2.90
N MET A 94 -3.11 16.20 -4.23
CA MET A 94 -3.26 17.51 -4.90
C MET A 94 -4.58 18.20 -4.57
N LEU A 95 -5.60 17.45 -4.15
CA LEU A 95 -6.91 17.97 -3.73
C LEU A 95 -7.01 18.17 -2.22
N ALA A 96 -5.99 17.74 -1.46
CA ALA A 96 -5.98 17.82 -0.01
C ALA A 96 -5.88 19.28 0.47
N ALA A 97 -6.68 19.63 1.48
CA ALA A 97 -6.61 20.90 2.20
C ALA A 97 -6.21 20.64 3.66
N PRO A 98 -4.90 20.59 3.95
CA PRO A 98 -4.42 20.27 5.29
C PRO A 98 -4.81 21.36 6.30
N PRO A 99 -5.25 20.98 7.52
CA PRO A 99 -5.57 21.94 8.55
C PRO A 99 -4.29 22.62 9.06
N PRO A 100 -4.28 23.95 9.20
CA PRO A 100 -3.15 24.65 9.75
C PRO A 100 -3.01 24.36 11.26
N ASN A 101 -1.78 24.42 11.77
CA ASN A 101 -1.46 24.37 13.21
C ASN A 101 -1.76 23.05 13.96
N LEU A 102 -2.21 22.01 13.30
CA LEU A 102 -2.32 20.69 13.90
C LEU A 102 -1.01 19.91 13.77
N LYS A 103 -0.74 19.08 14.77
CA LYS A 103 0.39 18.14 14.77
C LYS A 103 -0.13 16.73 15.04
N SER A 104 0.46 15.75 14.35
CA SER A 104 0.17 14.35 14.60
C SER A 104 0.74 13.88 15.94
N THR A 105 0.36 12.67 16.36
CA THR A 105 0.97 11.98 17.50
C THR A 105 2.47 11.84 17.40
N TRP A 106 3.03 11.88 16.20
CA TRP A 106 4.48 11.89 15.96
C TRP A 106 5.10 13.29 15.99
N GLY A 107 4.31 14.34 16.29
CA GLY A 107 4.76 15.73 16.34
C GLY A 107 4.95 16.40 14.98
N LEU A 108 4.59 15.72 13.89
CA LEU A 108 4.68 16.24 12.52
C LEU A 108 3.48 17.14 12.19
N SER A 109 3.71 18.21 11.43
CA SER A 109 2.60 18.97 10.84
C SER A 109 1.94 18.16 9.69
N ALA A 110 0.72 18.56 9.29
CA ALA A 110 0.03 17.92 8.18
C ALA A 110 0.86 17.95 6.89
N ASP A 111 1.49 19.09 6.56
CA ASP A 111 2.35 19.22 5.37
C ASP A 111 3.59 18.32 5.44
N GLN A 112 4.22 18.19 6.61
CA GLN A 112 5.35 17.30 6.81
C GLN A 112 4.92 15.82 6.63
N THR A 113 3.77 15.45 7.19
CA THR A 113 3.23 14.10 7.07
C THR A 113 2.87 13.79 5.61
N MET A 114 2.24 14.74 4.90
CA MET A 114 1.93 14.63 3.46
C MET A 114 3.20 14.45 2.62
N LEU A 115 4.23 15.26 2.87
CA LEU A 115 5.51 15.17 2.17
C LEU A 115 6.19 13.82 2.40
N LEU A 116 6.30 13.39 3.66
CA LEU A 116 6.92 12.11 4.01
C LEU A 116 6.13 10.93 3.44
N HIS A 117 4.79 10.99 3.48
CA HIS A 117 3.93 9.97 2.90
C HIS A 117 4.06 9.94 1.37
N GLY A 118 4.03 11.09 0.69
CA GLY A 118 4.18 11.16 -0.76
C GLY A 118 5.54 10.65 -1.24
N LEU A 119 6.65 11.14 -0.65
CA LEU A 119 8.00 10.68 -0.99
C LEU A 119 8.22 9.20 -0.63
N GLY A 120 7.73 8.79 0.55
CA GLY A 120 7.79 7.39 0.96
C GLY A 120 7.06 6.46 -0.01
N GLY A 121 5.90 6.88 -0.53
CA GLY A 121 5.15 6.15 -1.54
C GLY A 121 5.95 5.91 -2.83
N ILE A 122 6.67 6.94 -3.34
CA ILE A 122 7.54 6.80 -4.53
C ILE A 122 8.69 5.83 -4.25
N LEU A 123 9.34 5.96 -3.08
CA LEU A 123 10.45 5.08 -2.72
C LEU A 123 10.00 3.62 -2.58
N LEU A 124 8.84 3.39 -1.96
CA LEU A 124 8.26 2.06 -1.82
C LEU A 124 7.82 1.47 -3.17
N LEU A 125 7.25 2.28 -4.07
CA LEU A 125 6.98 1.86 -5.45
C LEU A 125 8.27 1.37 -6.11
N GLY A 126 9.32 2.20 -6.08
CA GLY A 126 10.62 1.83 -6.64
C GLY A 126 11.17 0.54 -6.03
N ALA A 127 11.06 0.38 -4.71
CA ALA A 127 11.54 -0.81 -4.00
C ALA A 127 10.74 -2.08 -4.37
N ILE A 128 9.40 -2.02 -4.42
CA ILE A 128 8.54 -3.16 -4.80
C ILE A 128 8.83 -3.58 -6.25
N VAL A 129 8.93 -2.63 -7.18
CA VAL A 129 9.27 -2.91 -8.58
C VAL A 129 10.68 -3.54 -8.69
N ASN A 130 11.68 -3.00 -7.98
CA ASN A 130 13.02 -3.57 -7.95
C ASN A 130 13.02 -4.99 -7.35
N MET A 131 12.23 -5.27 -6.32
CA MET A 131 12.07 -6.62 -5.78
C MET A 131 11.44 -7.58 -6.81
N ALA A 132 10.45 -7.12 -7.58
CA ALA A 132 9.86 -7.92 -8.66
C ALA A 132 10.89 -8.22 -9.76
N VAL A 133 11.69 -7.24 -10.18
CA VAL A 133 12.80 -7.43 -11.13
C VAL A 133 13.82 -8.41 -10.56
N TRP A 134 14.27 -8.22 -9.32
CA TRP A 134 15.22 -9.12 -8.66
C TRP A 134 14.71 -10.56 -8.60
N ARG A 135 13.45 -10.72 -8.18
CA ARG A 135 12.77 -12.02 -8.12
C ARG A 135 12.68 -12.67 -9.52
N GLY A 136 12.38 -11.87 -10.55
CA GLY A 136 12.37 -12.32 -11.94
C GLY A 136 13.76 -12.76 -12.42
N LEU A 137 14.81 -12.03 -12.09
CA LEU A 137 16.19 -12.43 -12.41
C LEU A 137 16.59 -13.74 -11.72
N GLN A 138 16.24 -13.91 -10.43
CA GLN A 138 16.46 -15.17 -9.73
C GLN A 138 15.72 -16.32 -10.41
N ARG A 139 14.50 -16.08 -10.86
CA ARG A 139 13.63 -17.10 -11.47
C ARG A 139 14.10 -17.50 -12.87
N TYR A 140 14.48 -16.56 -13.72
CA TYR A 140 14.68 -16.80 -15.15
C TYR A 140 16.15 -16.79 -15.60
N ARG A 141 17.02 -16.10 -14.89
CA ARG A 141 18.40 -15.88 -15.35
C ARG A 141 19.47 -16.51 -14.45
N TRP A 142 19.34 -16.34 -13.15
CA TRP A 142 20.42 -16.68 -12.21
C TRP A 142 20.34 -18.11 -11.66
N ARG A 143 19.17 -18.71 -11.66
CA ARG A 143 18.97 -20.07 -11.14
C ARG A 143 18.50 -21.03 -12.23
N LYS A 144 19.30 -22.06 -12.46
CA LYS A 144 18.99 -23.15 -13.36
C LYS A 144 18.15 -24.28 -12.70
N ALA A 145 17.89 -24.18 -11.39
CA ALA A 145 17.18 -25.21 -10.65
C ALA A 145 15.67 -25.18 -10.94
N PHE A 146 15.10 -26.36 -11.12
CA PHE A 146 13.64 -26.57 -11.33
C PHE A 146 12.76 -26.01 -10.19
N ALA A 147 13.33 -25.83 -8.99
CA ALA A 147 12.60 -25.43 -7.78
C ALA A 147 12.24 -23.96 -7.72
N ARG A 148 12.74 -23.10 -8.63
CA ARG A 148 12.44 -21.64 -8.67
C ARG A 148 12.68 -20.91 -7.35
N GLU A 149 13.64 -21.37 -6.56
CA GLU A 149 13.95 -20.90 -5.21
C GLU A 149 14.33 -19.41 -5.17
N VAL A 150 14.04 -18.78 -4.05
CA VAL A 150 14.50 -17.42 -3.72
C VAL A 150 15.76 -17.45 -2.85
N GLN A 151 16.50 -16.35 -2.88
CA GLN A 151 17.67 -16.17 -2.00
C GLN A 151 17.21 -15.67 -0.62
N TRP A 152 17.92 -16.05 0.43
CA TRP A 152 17.68 -15.55 1.79
C TRP A 152 17.79 -14.02 1.88
N SER A 153 18.73 -13.42 1.13
CA SER A 153 18.86 -11.95 1.05
C SER A 153 17.60 -11.28 0.53
N TYR A 154 16.91 -11.88 -0.46
CA TYR A 154 15.62 -11.39 -0.96
C TYR A 154 14.54 -11.46 0.13
N LEU A 155 14.46 -12.56 0.89
CA LEU A 155 13.50 -12.70 1.98
C LEU A 155 13.77 -11.69 3.12
N LEU A 156 15.05 -11.45 3.44
CA LEU A 156 15.42 -10.44 4.42
C LEU A 156 14.98 -9.04 3.98
N VAL A 157 15.23 -8.68 2.72
CA VAL A 157 14.75 -7.41 2.16
C VAL A 157 13.23 -7.35 2.17
N GLY A 158 12.54 -8.46 1.85
CA GLY A 158 11.08 -8.57 1.97
C GLY A 158 10.57 -8.27 3.37
N ALA A 159 11.22 -8.82 4.41
CA ALA A 159 10.87 -8.55 5.80
C ALA A 159 11.09 -7.07 6.19
N VAL A 160 12.20 -6.47 5.76
CA VAL A 160 12.46 -5.03 5.96
C VAL A 160 11.40 -4.19 5.27
N MET A 161 11.02 -4.56 4.03
CA MET A 161 9.97 -3.87 3.28
C MET A 161 8.61 -3.94 3.97
N LEU A 162 8.24 -5.06 4.61
CA LEU A 162 7.02 -5.15 5.41
C LEU A 162 7.03 -4.15 6.57
N GLY A 163 8.17 -3.98 7.24
CA GLY A 163 8.33 -2.96 8.29
C GLY A 163 8.19 -1.54 7.77
N LEU A 164 8.81 -1.23 6.62
CA LEU A 164 8.69 0.09 5.98
C LEU A 164 7.27 0.38 5.51
N LEU A 165 6.57 -0.62 4.96
CA LEU A 165 5.17 -0.49 4.55
C LEU A 165 4.26 -0.24 5.76
N TYR A 166 4.53 -0.87 6.90
CA TYR A 166 3.81 -0.60 8.15
C TYR A 166 4.02 0.85 8.61
N LEU A 167 5.27 1.33 8.67
CA LEU A 167 5.58 2.72 9.05
C LEU A 167 4.95 3.73 8.08
N HIS A 168 5.01 3.45 6.79
CA HIS A 168 4.39 4.29 5.77
C HIS A 168 2.86 4.29 5.87
N GLY A 169 2.26 3.14 6.17
CA GLY A 169 0.82 3.01 6.41
C GLY A 169 0.35 3.84 7.61
N THR A 170 1.17 3.93 8.68
CA THR A 170 0.84 4.78 9.84
C THR A 170 0.86 6.27 9.48
N LEU A 171 1.75 6.73 8.60
CA LEU A 171 1.71 8.11 8.09
C LEU A 171 0.41 8.38 7.31
N GLY A 172 -0.03 7.44 6.48
CA GLY A 172 -1.31 7.53 5.76
C GLY A 172 -2.52 7.54 6.70
N ALA A 173 -2.51 6.71 7.74
CA ALA A 173 -3.56 6.70 8.77
C ALA A 173 -3.63 8.05 9.50
N GLN A 174 -2.50 8.66 9.88
CA GLN A 174 -2.47 9.99 10.48
C GLN A 174 -3.09 11.06 9.58
N LEU A 175 -2.88 11.00 8.27
CA LEU A 175 -3.49 11.95 7.32
C LEU A 175 -5.02 11.87 7.36
N GLY A 176 -5.60 10.67 7.40
CA GLY A 176 -7.05 10.48 7.46
C GLY A 176 -7.64 10.73 8.84
N ASP A 177 -7.04 10.17 9.88
CA ASP A 177 -7.62 10.13 11.23
C ASP A 177 -7.30 11.38 12.05
N GLU A 178 -6.03 11.83 12.05
CA GLU A 178 -5.62 12.95 12.88
C GLU A 178 -5.80 14.30 12.17
N PHE A 179 -5.54 14.36 10.86
CA PHE A 179 -5.70 15.59 10.09
C PHE A 179 -7.04 15.67 9.35
N GLY A 180 -7.80 14.56 9.26
CA GLY A 180 -9.09 14.51 8.60
C GLY A 180 -9.04 14.74 7.09
N ILE A 181 -7.90 14.45 6.44
CA ILE A 181 -7.75 14.60 4.99
C ILE A 181 -8.60 13.53 4.30
N HIS A 182 -9.46 13.96 3.39
CA HIS A 182 -10.45 13.14 2.67
C HIS A 182 -11.39 12.34 3.59
N ASN A 183 -11.51 12.76 4.86
CA ASN A 183 -12.43 12.21 5.84
C ASN A 183 -13.74 13.00 5.83
N THR A 184 -14.82 12.40 5.31
CA THR A 184 -16.15 13.03 5.19
C THR A 184 -16.65 13.55 6.54
N ALA A 185 -16.58 12.72 7.59
CA ALA A 185 -17.07 13.08 8.92
C ALA A 185 -16.31 14.28 9.50
N ALA A 186 -14.98 14.28 9.42
CA ALA A 186 -14.15 15.37 9.89
C ALA A 186 -14.43 16.68 9.14
N ASN A 187 -14.65 16.62 7.84
CA ASN A 187 -14.94 17.80 7.02
C ASN A 187 -16.33 18.37 7.32
N LEU A 188 -17.35 17.54 7.49
CA LEU A 188 -18.70 17.98 7.86
C LEU A 188 -18.73 18.62 9.24
N LEU A 189 -18.06 18.03 10.22
CA LEU A 189 -17.93 18.62 11.57
C LEU A 189 -17.22 19.98 11.54
N ARG A 190 -16.18 20.15 10.70
CA ARG A 190 -15.51 21.45 10.51
C ARG A 190 -16.43 22.50 9.88
N GLN A 191 -17.41 22.08 9.06
CA GLN A 191 -18.42 22.94 8.46
C GLN A 191 -19.60 23.23 9.41
N GLY A 192 -19.57 22.68 10.64
CA GLY A 192 -20.63 22.84 11.63
C GLY A 192 -21.89 22.00 11.35
N GLN A 193 -21.79 21.00 10.47
CA GLN A 193 -22.89 20.09 10.16
C GLN A 193 -22.94 18.94 11.16
N SER A 194 -24.15 18.53 11.54
CA SER A 194 -24.38 17.37 12.40
C SER A 194 -24.27 16.08 11.58
N LEU A 195 -23.50 15.10 12.06
CA LEU A 195 -23.39 13.78 11.43
C LEU A 195 -24.75 13.02 11.41
N ASN A 196 -25.71 13.42 12.25
CA ASN A 196 -27.04 12.81 12.31
C ASN A 196 -27.96 13.27 11.16
N GLU A 197 -27.58 14.30 10.41
CA GLU A 197 -28.36 14.87 9.30
C GLU A 197 -27.90 14.35 7.93
N LEU A 198 -26.96 13.40 7.91
CA LEU A 198 -26.51 12.78 6.67
C LEU A 198 -27.62 11.90 6.07
N PRO A 199 -27.89 12.00 4.76
CA PRO A 199 -28.78 11.05 4.09
C PRO A 199 -28.19 9.63 4.22
N LYS A 200 -29.07 8.71 4.61
CA LYS A 200 -28.75 7.28 4.78
C LYS A 200 -28.59 6.60 3.43
#